data_5cff99ac51e2d78687330c8b651bd4cb
#
_entry.id   5cff99ac51e2d78687330c8b651bd4cb
#
_cell.length_a   1.000
_cell.length_b   1.000
_cell.length_c   1.000
_cell.angle_alpha   90.00
_cell.angle_beta   90.00
_cell.angle_gamma   90.00
#
_symmetry.space_group_name_H-M   'P 1'
#
loop_
_entity.id
_entity.type
_entity.pdbx_description
1 polymer ?
#
loop_
_entity_poly.entity_id
_entity_poly.type
_entity_poly.pdbx_seq_one_letter_code
_entity_poly.pdbx_strand_id
1 'polypeptide(L)'
;MTDLDNHRKPTYSINNLILNRWSPRSMSGEEINDKDLMSLFEAARWAPSSYNNQPWRFIYAKRNSASWEKFFNLLADGNKIWTKNASVLVVIISRKNFEHNEKPSITHQFDTGAAWENLAIEATSCGLVTHGMQGFDYDKARKELEIPDSFDVMAMIAIGKKAPKENLPSELQKMEFPNNRKPLSEIIMEGKFHNQR
;
A
#
# COMPACT_ATOMS: atom_id res chain seq x y z
N MET A 1 -3.73 26.91 -2.42
CA MET A 1 -2.50 26.08 -2.38
C MET A 1 -2.79 24.93 -1.43
N THR A 2 -2.70 23.71 -1.92
CA THR A 2 -2.88 22.52 -1.08
C THR A 2 -1.61 22.29 -0.25
N ASP A 3 -1.69 21.63 0.92
CA ASP A 3 -0.51 21.25 1.73
C ASP A 3 0.58 20.52 0.92
N LEU A 4 0.23 19.96 -0.22
CA LEU A 4 1.12 19.27 -1.15
C LEU A 4 2.13 20.20 -1.82
N ASP A 5 1.72 21.41 -2.20
CA ASP A 5 2.56 22.38 -2.93
C ASP A 5 3.75 22.86 -2.09
N ASN A 6 3.64 22.77 -0.77
CA ASN A 6 4.70 23.17 0.16
C ASN A 6 5.76 22.08 0.39
N HIS A 7 5.42 20.80 0.15
CA HIS A 7 6.25 19.65 0.53
C HIS A 7 6.80 18.86 -0.66
N ARG A 8 6.18 18.95 -1.84
CA ARG A 8 6.55 18.16 -3.02
C ARG A 8 6.87 19.04 -4.21
N LYS A 9 8.12 18.99 -4.66
CA LYS A 9 8.62 19.79 -5.79
C LYS A 9 9.19 18.86 -6.86
N PRO A 10 8.37 18.43 -7.84
CA PRO A 10 8.85 17.60 -8.93
C PRO A 10 9.78 18.41 -9.84
N THR A 11 10.89 17.82 -10.27
CA THR A 11 11.83 18.45 -11.22
C THR A 11 11.23 18.47 -12.63
N TYR A 12 10.43 17.48 -12.98
CA TYR A 12 9.76 17.37 -14.27
C TYR A 12 8.26 17.23 -14.06
N SER A 13 7.47 17.69 -15.03
CA SER A 13 6.02 17.56 -15.01
C SER A 13 5.63 16.08 -15.06
N ILE A 14 4.81 15.65 -14.11
CA ILE A 14 4.26 14.28 -14.02
C ILE A 14 2.76 14.34 -13.76
N ASN A 15 2.09 13.19 -13.87
CA ASN A 15 0.66 13.09 -13.53
C ASN A 15 0.42 13.47 -12.08
N ASN A 16 -0.56 14.35 -11.84
CA ASN A 16 -0.92 14.85 -10.52
C ASN A 16 -1.37 13.76 -9.54
N LEU A 17 -1.97 12.67 -10.01
CA LEU A 17 -2.33 11.54 -9.15
C LEU A 17 -1.10 10.90 -8.50
N ILE A 18 -0.01 10.76 -9.25
CA ILE A 18 1.26 10.24 -8.74
C ILE A 18 1.85 11.20 -7.69
N LEU A 19 1.83 12.51 -8.00
CA LEU A 19 2.35 13.53 -7.10
C LEU A 19 1.52 13.63 -5.82
N ASN A 20 0.20 13.53 -5.94
CA ASN A 20 -0.75 13.71 -4.84
C ASN A 20 -0.89 12.46 -3.95
N ARG A 21 -0.59 11.26 -4.47
CA ARG A 21 -0.62 10.04 -3.66
C ARG A 21 0.46 10.09 -2.56
N TRP A 22 0.05 10.01 -1.33
CA TRP A 22 0.93 9.83 -0.17
C TRP A 22 0.28 8.88 0.84
N SER A 23 0.90 8.61 1.96
CA SER A 23 0.45 7.60 2.92
C SER A 23 0.11 8.27 4.27
N PRO A 24 -1.04 8.95 4.37
CA PRO A 24 -1.49 9.51 5.64
C PRO A 24 -1.86 8.40 6.63
N ARG A 25 -1.81 8.74 7.91
CA ARG A 25 -2.27 7.89 9.02
C ARG A 25 -3.64 8.32 9.53
N SER A 26 -3.97 9.60 9.37
CA SER A 26 -5.26 10.12 9.85
C SER A 26 -6.38 9.69 8.92
N MET A 27 -7.21 8.77 9.40
CA MET A 27 -8.39 8.26 8.72
C MET A 27 -9.63 8.49 9.58
N SER A 28 -10.79 8.67 8.92
CA SER A 28 -12.04 9.07 9.60
C SER A 28 -12.76 7.93 10.31
N GLY A 29 -12.49 6.69 9.92
CA GLY A 29 -13.26 5.52 10.38
C GLY A 29 -14.59 5.33 9.65
N GLU A 30 -14.94 6.20 8.72
CA GLU A 30 -16.13 6.04 7.90
C GLU A 30 -16.01 4.82 6.97
N GLU A 31 -17.12 4.19 6.69
CA GLU A 31 -17.15 3.06 5.75
C GLU A 31 -16.88 3.51 4.31
N ILE A 32 -16.24 2.62 3.56
CA ILE A 32 -16.08 2.72 2.12
C ILE A 32 -17.12 1.80 1.49
N ASN A 33 -17.87 2.30 0.51
CA ASN A 33 -18.83 1.47 -0.21
C ASN A 33 -18.13 0.39 -1.05
N ASP A 34 -18.82 -0.69 -1.34
CA ASP A 34 -18.24 -1.85 -2.03
C ASP A 34 -17.80 -1.53 -3.46
N LYS A 35 -18.47 -0.63 -4.14
CA LYS A 35 -18.10 -0.22 -5.51
C LYS A 35 -16.73 0.43 -5.52
N ASP A 36 -16.50 1.40 -4.62
CA ASP A 36 -15.22 2.10 -4.53
C ASP A 36 -14.11 1.13 -4.08
N LEU A 37 -14.38 0.26 -3.10
CA LEU A 37 -13.40 -0.74 -2.67
C LEU A 37 -13.03 -1.71 -3.80
N MET A 38 -14.00 -2.20 -4.56
CA MET A 38 -13.74 -3.12 -5.67
C MET A 38 -13.02 -2.43 -6.82
N SER A 39 -13.24 -1.13 -7.07
CA SER A 39 -12.47 -0.39 -8.09
C SER A 39 -10.98 -0.33 -7.77
N LEU A 40 -10.60 -0.29 -6.49
CA LEU A 40 -9.18 -0.33 -6.11
C LEU A 40 -8.53 -1.67 -6.47
N PHE A 41 -9.21 -2.79 -6.20
CA PHE A 41 -8.72 -4.11 -6.58
C PHE A 41 -8.74 -4.32 -8.10
N GLU A 42 -9.73 -3.74 -8.78
CA GLU A 42 -9.78 -3.73 -10.24
C GLU A 42 -8.56 -2.99 -10.83
N ALA A 43 -8.22 -1.81 -10.32
CA ALA A 43 -7.01 -1.10 -10.75
C ALA A 43 -5.74 -1.91 -10.51
N ALA A 44 -5.62 -2.57 -9.35
CA ALA A 44 -4.50 -3.46 -9.05
C ALA A 44 -4.39 -4.61 -10.07
N ARG A 45 -5.51 -5.18 -10.49
CA ARG A 45 -5.57 -6.28 -11.47
C ARG A 45 -4.96 -5.93 -12.82
N TRP A 46 -4.96 -4.66 -13.21
CA TRP A 46 -4.40 -4.17 -14.48
C TRP A 46 -2.90 -3.85 -14.44
N ALA A 47 -2.21 -4.19 -13.38
CA ALA A 47 -0.77 -4.05 -13.34
C ALA A 47 -0.08 -4.99 -14.34
N PRO A 48 1.07 -4.60 -14.91
CA PRO A 48 1.89 -5.51 -15.70
C PRO A 48 2.55 -6.58 -14.83
N SER A 49 2.81 -7.74 -15.41
CA SER A 49 3.57 -8.80 -14.74
C SER A 49 4.33 -9.66 -15.75
N SER A 50 5.41 -10.28 -15.30
CA SER A 50 6.19 -11.21 -16.12
C SER A 50 5.32 -12.34 -16.65
N TYR A 51 5.29 -12.54 -17.97
CA TYR A 51 4.44 -13.53 -18.65
C TYR A 51 2.96 -13.42 -18.30
N ASN A 52 2.49 -12.23 -17.88
CA ASN A 52 1.13 -12.02 -17.39
C ASN A 52 0.72 -12.98 -16.26
N ASN A 53 1.67 -13.32 -15.39
CA ASN A 53 1.48 -14.29 -14.31
C ASN A 53 0.56 -13.80 -13.18
N GLN A 54 0.42 -12.48 -13.01
CA GLN A 54 -0.48 -11.85 -12.03
C GLN A 54 -0.34 -12.49 -10.63
N PRO A 55 0.86 -12.44 -10.01
CA PRO A 55 1.18 -13.21 -8.81
C PRO A 55 0.49 -12.70 -7.55
N TRP A 56 -0.07 -11.50 -7.57
CA TRP A 56 -0.69 -10.84 -6.42
C TRP A 56 -2.01 -11.48 -6.02
N ARG A 57 -2.25 -11.53 -4.70
CA ARG A 57 -3.56 -11.78 -4.09
C ARG A 57 -3.75 -10.80 -2.94
N PHE A 58 -4.98 -10.38 -2.71
CA PHE A 58 -5.37 -9.43 -1.68
C PHE A 58 -6.38 -10.10 -0.76
N ILE A 59 -6.00 -10.30 0.49
CA ILE A 59 -6.89 -10.80 1.54
C ILE A 59 -7.29 -9.59 2.37
N TYR A 60 -8.57 -9.34 2.57
CA TYR A 60 -9.00 -8.10 3.23
C TYR A 60 -10.08 -8.32 4.29
N ALA A 61 -10.13 -7.39 5.21
CA ALA A 61 -11.20 -7.26 6.20
C ALA A 61 -11.73 -5.83 6.20
N LYS A 62 -13.05 -5.69 6.09
CA LYS A 62 -13.71 -4.41 6.34
C LYS A 62 -13.85 -4.17 7.84
N ARG A 63 -13.78 -2.91 8.25
CA ARG A 63 -14.16 -2.51 9.59
C ARG A 63 -15.58 -3.01 9.91
N ASN A 64 -15.81 -3.39 11.14
CA ASN A 64 -17.07 -4.00 11.59
C ASN A 64 -17.42 -5.38 11.00
N SER A 65 -16.56 -5.99 10.18
CA SER A 65 -16.72 -7.39 9.76
C SER A 65 -16.20 -8.35 10.83
N ALA A 66 -16.68 -9.59 10.81
CA ALA A 66 -16.19 -10.64 11.71
C ALA A 66 -14.67 -10.91 11.59
N SER A 67 -14.06 -10.58 10.46
CA SER A 67 -12.63 -10.76 10.22
C SER A 67 -11.77 -9.60 10.72
N TRP A 68 -12.35 -8.44 11.08
CA TRP A 68 -11.57 -7.25 11.41
C TRP A 68 -10.56 -7.47 12.53
N GLU A 69 -10.99 -8.02 13.64
CA GLU A 69 -10.12 -8.24 14.81
C GLU A 69 -8.93 -9.14 14.49
N LYS A 70 -9.13 -10.16 13.63
CA LYS A 70 -8.05 -11.01 13.17
C LYS A 70 -6.97 -10.18 12.45
N PHE A 71 -7.35 -9.33 11.49
CA PHE A 71 -6.40 -8.47 10.76
C PHE A 71 -5.77 -7.41 11.65
N PHE A 72 -6.56 -6.77 12.50
CA PHE A 72 -6.07 -5.74 13.41
C PHE A 72 -5.03 -6.28 14.40
N ASN A 73 -5.22 -7.51 14.87
CA ASN A 73 -4.30 -8.19 15.79
C ASN A 73 -3.01 -8.71 15.15
N LEU A 74 -2.87 -8.65 13.82
CA LEU A 74 -1.61 -8.88 13.12
C LEU A 74 -0.67 -7.68 13.25
N LEU A 75 -1.18 -6.47 13.41
CA LEU A 75 -0.43 -5.23 13.38
C LEU A 75 0.48 -5.09 14.61
N ALA A 76 1.67 -4.52 14.40
CA ALA A 76 2.51 -4.04 15.48
C ALA A 76 1.82 -2.89 16.24
N ASP A 77 2.08 -2.75 17.54
CA ASP A 77 1.38 -1.79 18.41
C ASP A 77 1.44 -0.34 17.90
N GLY A 78 2.59 0.08 17.36
CA GLY A 78 2.72 1.41 16.76
C GLY A 78 1.77 1.67 15.58
N ASN A 79 1.40 0.64 14.82
CA ASN A 79 0.42 0.75 13.74
C ASN A 79 -1.02 0.67 14.25
N LYS A 80 -1.30 -0.11 15.30
CA LYS A 80 -2.64 -0.19 15.91
C LYS A 80 -3.16 1.16 16.37
N ILE A 81 -2.27 2.06 16.83
CA ILE A 81 -2.62 3.39 17.36
C ILE A 81 -3.48 4.19 16.38
N TRP A 82 -3.17 4.14 15.08
CA TRP A 82 -3.84 4.94 14.07
C TRP A 82 -4.73 4.10 13.13
N THR A 83 -4.41 2.85 12.86
CA THR A 83 -5.19 1.98 11.96
C THR A 83 -6.56 1.60 12.51
N LYS A 84 -6.81 1.79 13.81
CA LYS A 84 -8.15 1.62 14.41
C LYS A 84 -9.23 2.43 13.70
N ASN A 85 -8.86 3.48 12.97
CA ASN A 85 -9.75 4.31 12.17
C ASN A 85 -9.67 4.02 10.66
N ALA A 86 -8.96 2.97 10.23
CA ALA A 86 -9.02 2.53 8.84
C ALA A 86 -10.39 1.88 8.55
N SER A 87 -10.86 2.01 7.32
CA SER A 87 -12.13 1.38 6.87
C SER A 87 -11.90 -0.07 6.44
N VAL A 88 -10.71 -0.35 5.89
CA VAL A 88 -10.32 -1.67 5.40
C VAL A 88 -8.85 -1.93 5.75
N LEU A 89 -8.55 -3.16 6.15
CA LEU A 89 -7.19 -3.70 6.24
C LEU A 89 -7.00 -4.78 5.17
N VAL A 90 -5.88 -4.75 4.48
CA VAL A 90 -5.54 -5.70 3.43
C VAL A 90 -4.19 -6.32 3.73
N VAL A 91 -4.06 -7.64 3.55
CA VAL A 91 -2.78 -8.35 3.47
C VAL A 91 -2.52 -8.66 2.00
N ILE A 92 -1.38 -8.21 1.49
CA ILE A 92 -0.94 -8.53 0.13
C ILE A 92 -0.02 -9.74 0.20
N ILE A 93 -0.30 -10.71 -0.66
CA ILE A 93 0.56 -11.88 -0.85
C ILE A 93 0.94 -12.04 -2.31
N SER A 94 2.06 -12.71 -2.56
CA SER A 94 2.63 -12.88 -3.90
C SER A 94 3.02 -14.33 -4.16
N ARG A 95 2.50 -14.93 -5.24
CA ARG A 95 2.83 -16.29 -5.66
C ARG A 95 4.28 -16.36 -6.14
N LYS A 96 5.06 -17.26 -5.56
CA LYS A 96 6.50 -17.41 -5.83
C LYS A 96 6.82 -18.00 -7.21
N ASN A 97 5.92 -18.81 -7.75
CA ASN A 97 6.12 -19.56 -8.98
C ASN A 97 5.16 -19.13 -10.10
N PHE A 98 5.56 -19.33 -11.33
CA PHE A 98 4.67 -19.20 -12.49
C PHE A 98 3.55 -20.25 -12.46
N GLU A 99 2.30 -19.86 -12.73
CA GLU A 99 1.16 -20.80 -12.72
C GLU A 99 1.24 -21.82 -13.86
N HIS A 100 1.81 -21.45 -15.01
CA HIS A 100 1.82 -22.30 -16.19
C HIS A 100 2.89 -23.41 -16.17
N ASN A 101 3.92 -23.34 -15.30
CA ASN A 101 5.00 -24.33 -15.31
C ASN A 101 5.65 -24.59 -13.94
N GLU A 102 5.15 -23.96 -12.88
CA GLU A 102 5.60 -24.03 -11.48
C GLU A 102 7.10 -23.67 -11.27
N LYS A 103 7.77 -23.07 -12.26
CA LYS A 103 9.14 -22.56 -12.10
C LYS A 103 9.13 -21.26 -11.27
N PRO A 104 10.22 -20.97 -10.53
CA PRO A 104 10.32 -19.74 -9.76
C PRO A 104 10.14 -18.48 -10.62
N SER A 105 9.28 -17.59 -10.21
CA SER A 105 9.07 -16.26 -10.81
C SER A 105 9.90 -15.24 -10.04
N ILE A 106 11.11 -14.92 -10.53
CA ILE A 106 12.05 -14.03 -9.84
C ILE A 106 11.46 -12.63 -9.61
N THR A 107 10.55 -12.20 -10.49
CA THR A 107 9.94 -10.85 -10.45
C THR A 107 8.63 -10.79 -9.68
N HIS A 108 8.16 -11.86 -9.06
CA HIS A 108 6.83 -11.89 -8.45
C HIS A 108 6.59 -10.78 -7.42
N GLN A 109 7.60 -10.39 -6.66
CA GLN A 109 7.51 -9.31 -5.68
C GLN A 109 7.45 -7.93 -6.36
N PHE A 110 8.25 -7.72 -7.41
CA PHE A 110 8.24 -6.52 -8.23
C PHE A 110 6.88 -6.31 -8.91
N ASP A 111 6.34 -7.37 -9.52
CA ASP A 111 5.04 -7.36 -10.18
C ASP A 111 3.91 -7.04 -9.17
N THR A 112 3.99 -7.62 -7.96
CA THR A 112 3.04 -7.35 -6.86
C THR A 112 3.14 -5.91 -6.35
N GLY A 113 4.34 -5.33 -6.33
CA GLY A 113 4.56 -3.92 -6.02
C GLY A 113 3.89 -2.99 -7.03
N ALA A 114 3.91 -3.35 -8.33
CA ALA A 114 3.20 -2.60 -9.38
C ALA A 114 1.67 -2.65 -9.17
N ALA A 115 1.11 -3.80 -8.80
CA ALA A 115 -0.31 -3.93 -8.48
C ALA A 115 -0.70 -3.08 -7.25
N TRP A 116 0.13 -3.05 -6.22
CA TRP A 116 -0.06 -2.18 -5.07
C TRP A 116 -0.10 -0.69 -5.46
N GLU A 117 0.82 -0.22 -6.30
CA GLU A 117 0.86 1.20 -6.69
C GLU A 117 -0.37 1.58 -7.53
N ASN A 118 -0.85 0.71 -8.44
CA ASN A 118 -2.10 0.94 -9.17
C ASN A 118 -3.28 1.13 -8.20
N LEU A 119 -3.41 0.26 -7.19
CA LEU A 119 -4.43 0.37 -6.14
C LEU A 119 -4.33 1.72 -5.41
N ALA A 120 -3.13 2.15 -5.06
CA ALA A 120 -2.91 3.37 -4.31
C ALA A 120 -3.19 4.64 -5.14
N ILE A 121 -2.90 4.62 -6.45
CA ILE A 121 -3.24 5.70 -7.37
C ILE A 121 -4.75 5.80 -7.56
N GLU A 122 -5.43 4.66 -7.76
CA GLU A 122 -6.89 4.62 -7.88
C GLU A 122 -7.57 5.12 -6.60
N ALA A 123 -7.09 4.71 -5.44
CA ALA A 123 -7.61 5.24 -4.17
C ALA A 123 -7.50 6.77 -4.11
N THR A 124 -6.38 7.34 -4.58
CA THR A 124 -6.18 8.79 -4.64
C THR A 124 -7.18 9.45 -5.59
N SER A 125 -7.48 8.83 -6.73
CA SER A 125 -8.47 9.36 -7.70
C SER A 125 -9.89 9.34 -7.15
N CYS A 126 -10.21 8.37 -6.29
CA CYS A 126 -11.50 8.24 -5.61
C CYS A 126 -11.61 9.08 -4.32
N GLY A 127 -10.60 9.90 -3.99
CA GLY A 127 -10.57 10.68 -2.74
C GLY A 127 -10.33 9.84 -1.47
N LEU A 128 -9.87 8.60 -1.65
CA LEU A 128 -9.47 7.70 -0.58
C LEU A 128 -7.96 7.81 -0.33
N VAL A 129 -7.53 7.31 0.82
CA VAL A 129 -6.13 7.23 1.20
C VAL A 129 -5.73 5.81 1.53
N THR A 130 -4.47 5.50 1.25
CA THR A 130 -3.87 4.20 1.52
C THR A 130 -2.53 4.34 2.23
N HIS A 131 -2.22 3.42 3.13
CA HIS A 131 -0.94 3.39 3.83
C HIS A 131 -0.40 1.95 3.88
N GLY A 132 0.68 1.68 3.15
CA GLY A 132 1.38 0.41 3.18
C GLY A 132 2.26 0.29 4.42
N MET A 133 2.21 -0.86 5.09
CA MET A 133 2.88 -1.14 6.36
C MET A 133 3.72 -2.40 6.28
N GLN A 134 4.94 -2.35 6.80
CA GLN A 134 5.76 -3.53 7.10
C GLN A 134 5.67 -3.95 8.58
N GLY A 135 5.15 -3.11 9.44
CA GLY A 135 5.06 -3.33 10.89
C GLY A 135 3.86 -4.20 11.27
N PHE A 136 3.94 -5.49 11.00
CA PHE A 136 2.99 -6.52 11.42
C PHE A 136 3.68 -7.88 11.54
N ASP A 137 3.00 -8.86 12.13
CA ASP A 137 3.51 -10.22 12.33
C ASP A 137 3.23 -11.07 11.07
N TYR A 138 4.25 -11.32 10.28
CA TYR A 138 4.20 -12.06 9.01
C TYR A 138 3.87 -13.55 9.22
N ASP A 139 4.46 -14.18 10.23
CA ASP A 139 4.25 -15.59 10.53
C ASP A 139 2.83 -15.84 11.06
N LYS A 140 2.38 -14.94 11.93
CA LYS A 140 1.00 -14.95 12.42
C LYS A 140 0.01 -14.71 11.28
N ALA A 141 0.29 -13.78 10.35
CA ALA A 141 -0.55 -13.55 9.18
C ALA A 141 -0.66 -14.81 8.32
N ARG A 142 0.48 -15.48 8.03
CA ARG A 142 0.49 -16.75 7.30
C ARG A 142 -0.40 -17.78 7.96
N LYS A 143 -0.25 -17.96 9.26
CA LYS A 143 -0.97 -18.98 10.02
C LYS A 143 -2.47 -18.68 10.11
N GLU A 144 -2.84 -17.48 10.54
CA GLU A 144 -4.24 -17.12 10.80
C GLU A 144 -5.07 -16.90 9.53
N LEU A 145 -4.43 -16.49 8.43
CA LEU A 145 -5.08 -16.34 7.14
C LEU A 145 -4.90 -17.55 6.21
N GLU A 146 -4.32 -18.64 6.73
CA GLU A 146 -4.14 -19.91 6.00
C GLU A 146 -3.41 -19.74 4.66
N ILE A 147 -2.37 -18.87 4.66
CA ILE A 147 -1.61 -18.54 3.44
C ILE A 147 -0.65 -19.69 3.12
N PRO A 148 -0.78 -20.33 1.93
CA PRO A 148 0.09 -21.44 1.54
C PRO A 148 1.56 -21.01 1.40
N ASP A 149 2.49 -21.97 1.56
CA ASP A 149 3.94 -21.75 1.41
C ASP A 149 4.35 -21.34 -0.01
N SER A 150 3.49 -21.58 -1.01
CA SER A 150 3.68 -21.11 -2.38
C SER A 150 3.53 -19.58 -2.55
N PHE A 151 3.11 -18.87 -1.50
CA PHE A 151 3.00 -17.41 -1.48
C PHE A 151 3.92 -16.78 -0.44
N ASP A 152 4.50 -15.62 -0.76
CA ASP A 152 5.12 -14.73 0.21
C ASP A 152 4.11 -13.72 0.73
N VAL A 153 4.18 -13.43 2.03
CA VAL A 153 3.46 -12.33 2.66
C VAL A 153 4.26 -11.05 2.44
N MET A 154 3.67 -10.05 1.78
CA MET A 154 4.41 -8.89 1.30
C MET A 154 4.27 -7.67 2.22
N ALA A 155 3.05 -7.25 2.48
CA ALA A 155 2.74 -6.04 3.24
C ALA A 155 1.30 -6.08 3.75
N MET A 156 0.99 -5.23 4.73
CA MET A 156 -0.38 -4.85 5.03
C MET A 156 -0.67 -3.43 4.53
N ILE A 157 -1.92 -3.17 4.18
CA ILE A 157 -2.40 -1.84 3.76
C ILE A 157 -3.58 -1.46 4.63
N ALA A 158 -3.58 -0.23 5.12
CA ALA A 158 -4.76 0.44 5.64
C ALA A 158 -5.38 1.32 4.54
N ILE A 159 -6.69 1.24 4.36
CA ILE A 159 -7.46 2.04 3.40
C ILE A 159 -8.56 2.77 4.16
N GLY A 160 -8.79 4.05 3.84
CA GLY A 160 -9.82 4.85 4.49
C GLY A 160 -10.06 6.18 3.81
N LYS A 161 -10.98 6.96 4.35
CA LYS A 161 -11.14 8.38 4.01
C LYS A 161 -10.20 9.20 4.87
N LYS A 162 -9.55 10.20 4.28
CA LYS A 162 -8.66 11.11 5.02
C LYS A 162 -9.43 11.88 6.09
N ALA A 163 -8.79 12.08 7.23
CA ALA A 163 -9.28 12.91 8.32
C ALA A 163 -8.27 14.02 8.70
N PRO A 164 -8.66 15.02 9.49
CA PRO A 164 -7.74 16.00 10.05
C PRO A 164 -6.63 15.33 10.86
N LYS A 165 -5.39 15.84 10.77
CA LYS A 165 -4.24 15.29 11.50
C LYS A 165 -4.42 15.37 13.03
N GLU A 166 -5.26 16.28 13.50
CA GLU A 166 -5.60 16.48 14.90
C GLU A 166 -6.27 15.25 15.53
N ASN A 167 -6.80 14.34 14.72
CA ASN A 167 -7.35 13.05 15.18
C ASN A 167 -6.25 12.04 15.60
N LEU A 168 -4.99 12.33 15.29
CA LEU A 168 -3.85 11.53 15.68
C LEU A 168 -3.27 11.99 17.04
N PRO A 169 -2.57 11.11 17.76
CA PRO A 169 -1.71 11.52 18.88
C PRO A 169 -0.68 12.56 18.44
N SER A 170 -0.31 13.47 19.32
CA SER A 170 0.58 14.61 19.05
C SER A 170 1.89 14.23 18.34
N GLU A 171 2.47 13.10 18.71
CA GLU A 171 3.73 12.63 18.09
C GLU A 171 3.54 12.23 16.62
N LEU A 172 2.39 11.65 16.26
CA LEU A 172 2.10 11.30 14.87
C LEU A 172 1.70 12.53 14.05
N GLN A 173 1.07 13.52 14.65
CA GLN A 173 0.72 14.77 13.95
C GLN A 173 1.95 15.48 13.37
N LYS A 174 3.11 15.42 14.05
CA LYS A 174 4.36 16.02 13.61
C LYS A 174 4.90 15.39 12.31
N MET A 175 4.50 14.17 12.00
CA MET A 175 4.92 13.41 10.82
C MET A 175 3.81 13.30 9.75
N GLU A 176 2.64 13.89 9.99
CA GLU A 176 1.46 13.75 9.13
C GLU A 176 1.47 14.80 8.02
N PHE A 177 2.42 14.68 7.12
CA PHE A 177 2.57 15.51 5.92
C PHE A 177 3.21 14.71 4.78
N PRO A 178 2.95 15.08 3.50
CA PRO A 178 3.56 14.43 2.35
C PRO A 178 5.06 14.76 2.26
N ASN A 179 5.89 13.72 2.19
CA ASN A 179 7.35 13.88 2.08
C ASN A 179 7.78 14.16 0.64
N ASN A 180 8.91 14.82 0.49
CA ASN A 180 9.63 14.93 -0.77
C ASN A 180 10.32 13.59 -1.13
N ARG A 181 11.04 13.58 -2.23
CA ARG A 181 11.84 12.45 -2.71
C ARG A 181 13.29 12.87 -2.87
N LYS A 182 14.18 11.89 -2.96
CA LYS A 182 15.58 12.11 -3.35
C LYS A 182 15.64 12.78 -4.73
N PRO A 183 16.66 13.59 -5.00
CA PRO A 183 16.92 14.10 -6.35
C PRO A 183 17.03 12.97 -7.36
N LEU A 184 16.57 13.19 -8.60
CA LEU A 184 16.68 12.19 -9.67
C LEU A 184 18.12 11.74 -9.90
N SER A 185 19.09 12.63 -9.77
CA SER A 185 20.52 12.32 -9.91
C SER A 185 21.01 11.25 -8.94
N GLU A 186 20.33 11.03 -7.81
CA GLU A 186 20.68 9.97 -6.86
C GLU A 186 20.06 8.60 -7.20
N ILE A 187 19.08 8.55 -8.09
CA ILE A 187 18.30 7.34 -8.35
C ILE A 187 18.34 6.85 -9.79
N ILE A 188 18.84 7.68 -10.73
CA ILE A 188 19.01 7.29 -12.14
C ILE A 188 20.49 7.35 -12.53
N MET A 189 20.92 6.37 -13.31
CA MET A 189 22.30 6.26 -13.80
C MET A 189 22.26 5.73 -15.22
N GLU A 190 23.02 6.35 -16.13
CA GLU A 190 23.17 5.86 -17.48
C GLU A 190 24.31 4.85 -17.54
N GLY A 191 24.06 3.74 -18.20
CA GLY A 191 25.05 2.73 -18.54
C GLY A 191 25.43 1.77 -17.41
N LYS A 192 25.90 2.27 -16.27
CA LYS A 192 26.35 1.40 -15.15
C LYS A 192 26.08 2.04 -13.79
N PHE A 193 26.03 1.20 -12.77
CA PHE A 193 25.96 1.66 -11.40
C PHE A 193 27.26 2.40 -10.99
N HIS A 194 27.12 3.56 -10.35
CA HIS A 194 28.23 4.25 -9.69
C HIS A 194 27.72 4.87 -8.38
N ASN A 195 28.49 4.71 -7.32
CA ASN A 195 28.20 5.35 -6.05
C ASN A 195 28.32 6.87 -6.21
N GLN A 196 27.25 7.58 -5.93
CA GLN A 196 27.33 9.01 -5.74
C GLN A 196 27.90 9.25 -4.35
N ARG A 197 29.06 9.86 -4.28
CA ARG A 197 29.69 10.32 -3.04
C ARG A 197 29.15 11.67 -2.61
#